data_a366437fb80a44b22f399febf20f4494
#
_entry.id   a366437fb80a44b22f399febf20f4494
#
_cell.length_a   1.000
_cell.length_b   1.000
_cell.length_c   1.000
_cell.angle_alpha   90.00
_cell.angle_beta   90.00
_cell.angle_gamma   90.00
#
_symmetry.space_group_name_H-M   'P 1'
#
loop_
_entity.id
_entity.type
_entity.pdbx_description
1 polymer ?
#
loop_
_entity_poly.entity_id
_entity_poly.type
_entity_poly.pdbx_seq_one_letter_code
_entity_poly.pdbx_strand_id
1 'polypeptide(L)'
;MSAKKVFGFILVLLAVVWALAWWSSQLSLQRQTVNLKQFSNQPEVIQVTIIINNGQTQTTYPLSLTAASSVLEALQKIDGLLVTTKDYGQLGVLVNGIGDQFNGQDGSYWQYWLNGAYSLIGADKQILKANDVVEWKFLTEQQVQ
;
A
#
# COMPACT_ATOMS: atom_id res chain seq x y z
N MET A 1 27.95 -67.07 -6.11
CA MET A 1 26.68 -66.31 -5.88
C MET A 1 25.77 -66.57 -7.09
N SER A 2 24.56 -67.08 -6.94
CA SER A 2 23.70 -67.45 -8.09
C SER A 2 23.24 -66.18 -8.81
N ALA A 3 23.31 -66.14 -10.16
CA ALA A 3 22.91 -65.04 -11.02
C ALA A 3 21.52 -64.47 -10.69
N LYS A 4 20.59 -65.32 -10.21
CA LYS A 4 19.25 -64.88 -9.77
C LYS A 4 19.27 -63.95 -8.55
N LYS A 5 20.23 -64.13 -7.61
CA LYS A 5 20.39 -63.26 -6.43
C LYS A 5 20.97 -61.87 -6.82
N VAL A 6 21.88 -61.84 -7.78
CA VAL A 6 22.46 -60.57 -8.30
C VAL A 6 21.42 -59.77 -9.07
N PHE A 7 20.58 -60.43 -9.87
CA PHE A 7 19.51 -59.74 -10.63
C PHE A 7 18.44 -59.13 -9.71
N GLY A 8 18.06 -59.86 -8.64
CA GLY A 8 17.12 -59.33 -7.63
C GLY A 8 17.67 -58.07 -6.90
N PHE A 9 18.97 -58.05 -6.61
CA PHE A 9 19.63 -56.95 -5.94
C PHE A 9 19.67 -55.69 -6.83
N ILE A 10 19.92 -55.86 -8.13
CA ILE A 10 19.93 -54.74 -9.12
C ILE A 10 18.52 -54.13 -9.25
N LEU A 11 17.47 -54.93 -9.29
CA LEU A 11 16.09 -54.42 -9.37
C LEU A 11 15.69 -53.62 -8.13
N VAL A 12 16.10 -54.05 -6.94
CA VAL A 12 15.85 -53.29 -5.70
C VAL A 12 16.59 -51.98 -5.68
N LEU A 13 17.85 -51.94 -6.13
CA LEU A 13 18.62 -50.68 -6.23
C LEU A 13 18.00 -49.70 -7.22
N LEU A 14 17.53 -50.18 -8.37
CA LEU A 14 16.84 -49.33 -9.34
C LEU A 14 15.53 -48.75 -8.77
N ALA A 15 14.74 -49.54 -8.04
CA ALA A 15 13.53 -49.10 -7.39
C ALA A 15 13.81 -48.02 -6.33
N VAL A 16 14.88 -48.14 -5.56
CA VAL A 16 15.29 -47.14 -4.56
C VAL A 16 15.71 -45.84 -5.24
N VAL A 17 16.49 -45.91 -6.33
CA VAL A 17 16.90 -44.71 -7.08
C VAL A 17 15.69 -43.98 -7.68
N TRP A 18 14.72 -44.74 -8.22
CA TRP A 18 13.47 -44.15 -8.73
C TRP A 18 12.63 -43.51 -7.62
N ALA A 19 12.54 -44.14 -6.46
CA ALA A 19 11.83 -43.58 -5.32
C ALA A 19 12.47 -42.28 -4.80
N LEU A 20 13.80 -42.25 -4.73
CA LEU A 20 14.53 -41.02 -4.34
C LEU A 20 14.39 -39.89 -5.36
N ALA A 21 14.45 -40.22 -6.65
CA ALA A 21 14.22 -39.22 -7.70
C ALA A 21 12.79 -38.66 -7.67
N TRP A 22 11.81 -39.54 -7.45
CA TRP A 22 10.41 -39.12 -7.30
C TRP A 22 10.20 -38.26 -6.06
N TRP A 23 10.80 -38.65 -4.92
CA TRP A 23 10.77 -37.88 -3.68
C TRP A 23 11.38 -36.47 -3.84
N SER A 24 12.53 -36.38 -4.51
CA SER A 24 13.20 -35.07 -4.75
C SER A 24 12.37 -34.16 -5.64
N SER A 25 11.65 -34.70 -6.64
CA SER A 25 10.76 -33.94 -7.49
C SER A 25 9.55 -33.36 -6.72
N GLN A 26 9.00 -34.12 -5.78
CA GLN A 26 7.90 -33.65 -4.92
C GLN A 26 8.33 -32.50 -4.01
N LEU A 27 9.54 -32.58 -3.45
CA LEU A 27 10.11 -31.51 -2.61
C LEU A 27 10.34 -30.20 -3.39
N SER A 28 10.74 -30.30 -4.66
CA SER A 28 10.93 -29.12 -5.51
C SER A 28 9.62 -28.40 -5.82
N LEU A 29 8.55 -29.15 -6.09
CA LEU A 29 7.21 -28.62 -6.34
C LEU A 29 6.64 -27.92 -5.09
N GLN A 30 6.83 -28.51 -3.91
CA GLN A 30 6.38 -27.89 -2.65
C GLN A 30 7.12 -26.57 -2.37
N ARG A 31 8.43 -26.49 -2.64
CA ARG A 31 9.20 -25.25 -2.47
C ARG A 31 8.70 -24.13 -3.40
N GLN A 32 8.35 -24.47 -4.63
CA GLN A 32 7.79 -23.48 -5.57
C GLN A 32 6.43 -22.96 -5.13
N THR A 33 5.54 -23.83 -4.63
CA THR A 33 4.21 -23.41 -4.14
C THR A 33 4.29 -22.55 -2.89
N VAL A 34 5.24 -22.83 -1.98
CA VAL A 34 5.48 -21.99 -0.79
C VAL A 34 5.97 -20.60 -1.19
N ASN A 35 6.93 -20.53 -2.13
CA ASN A 35 7.43 -19.24 -2.63
C ASN A 35 6.32 -18.41 -3.30
N LEU A 36 5.48 -19.03 -4.14
CA LEU A 36 4.37 -18.34 -4.79
C LEU A 36 3.34 -17.80 -3.78
N LYS A 37 3.03 -18.58 -2.72
CA LYS A 37 2.15 -18.12 -1.64
C LYS A 37 2.77 -17.00 -0.81
N GLN A 38 4.07 -16.98 -0.64
CA GLN A 38 4.76 -15.92 0.09
C GLN A 38 4.77 -14.60 -0.71
N PHE A 39 4.91 -14.65 -2.03
CA PHE A 39 4.77 -13.46 -2.90
C PHE A 39 3.33 -12.93 -2.95
N SER A 40 2.31 -13.79 -2.89
CA SER A 40 0.91 -13.36 -2.90
C SER A 40 0.43 -12.72 -1.59
N ASN A 41 1.17 -12.87 -0.50
CA ASN A 41 0.85 -12.30 0.81
C ASN A 41 1.60 -11.00 1.13
N GLN A 42 2.43 -10.48 0.22
CA GLN A 42 3.00 -9.15 0.41
C GLN A 42 1.93 -8.10 0.11
N PRO A 43 1.74 -7.11 1.01
CA PRO A 43 0.82 -6.01 0.73
C PRO A 43 1.29 -5.29 -0.54
N GLU A 44 0.37 -5.11 -1.47
CA GLU A 44 0.62 -4.32 -2.68
C GLU A 44 1.03 -2.91 -2.28
N VAL A 45 2.11 -2.40 -2.86
CA VAL A 45 2.61 -1.05 -2.62
C VAL A 45 2.24 -0.17 -3.81
N ILE A 46 1.61 0.97 -3.53
CA ILE A 46 1.26 1.99 -4.52
C ILE A 46 2.15 3.21 -4.36
N GLN A 47 2.42 3.90 -5.46
CA GLN A 47 3.07 5.21 -5.46
C GLN A 47 2.00 6.29 -5.63
N VAL A 48 2.06 7.33 -4.81
CA VAL A 48 1.16 8.49 -4.88
C VAL A 48 1.94 9.77 -4.68
N THR A 49 1.36 10.90 -5.05
CA THR A 49 1.95 12.22 -4.84
C THR A 49 1.02 13.07 -3.99
N ILE A 50 1.52 13.61 -2.88
CA ILE A 50 0.80 14.58 -2.07
C ILE A 50 1.40 15.96 -2.30
N ILE A 51 0.57 16.93 -2.62
CA ILE A 51 0.93 18.33 -2.80
C ILE A 51 0.24 19.14 -1.70
N ILE A 52 0.99 19.96 -0.98
CA ILE A 52 0.46 20.85 0.05
C ILE A 52 0.72 22.28 -0.39
N ASN A 53 -0.37 23.01 -0.63
CA ASN A 53 -0.36 24.41 -0.99
C ASN A 53 -1.04 25.21 0.13
N ASN A 54 -0.24 25.93 0.90
CA ASN A 54 -0.72 26.72 2.05
C ASN A 54 -1.09 28.17 1.68
N GLY A 55 -1.20 28.47 0.38
CA GLY A 55 -1.47 29.82 -0.12
C GLY A 55 -0.23 30.68 -0.31
N GLN A 56 0.90 30.33 0.31
CA GLN A 56 2.19 31.03 0.21
C GLN A 56 3.25 30.17 -0.46
N THR A 57 3.28 28.89 -0.11
CA THR A 57 4.24 27.92 -0.62
C THR A 57 3.52 26.64 -1.07
N GLN A 58 4.13 25.95 -2.01
CA GLN A 58 3.69 24.61 -2.45
C GLN A 58 4.83 23.63 -2.28
N THR A 59 4.55 22.53 -1.60
CA THR A 59 5.51 21.45 -1.39
C THR A 59 4.94 20.14 -1.89
N THR A 60 5.78 19.32 -2.52
CA THR A 60 5.39 18.04 -3.13
C THR A 60 6.10 16.88 -2.44
N TYR A 61 5.34 15.86 -2.07
CA TYR A 61 5.79 14.66 -1.36
C TYR A 61 5.44 13.41 -2.18
N PRO A 62 6.39 12.75 -2.84
CA PRO A 62 6.19 11.41 -3.38
C PRO A 62 6.19 10.39 -2.26
N LEU A 63 5.18 9.54 -2.20
CA LEU A 63 4.99 8.56 -1.13
C LEU A 63 4.78 7.16 -1.69
N SER A 64 5.33 6.17 -0.95
CA SER A 64 5.02 4.76 -1.12
C SER A 64 4.07 4.32 0.00
N LEU A 65 2.90 3.84 -0.37
CA LEU A 65 1.84 3.43 0.56
C LEU A 65 1.44 1.98 0.29
N THR A 66 0.87 1.32 1.29
CA THR A 66 0.14 0.07 1.05
C THR A 66 -1.13 0.34 0.26
N ALA A 67 -1.51 -0.56 -0.62
CA ALA A 67 -2.80 -0.50 -1.29
C ALA A 67 -3.94 -0.37 -0.27
N ALA A 68 -5.02 0.30 -0.66
CA ALA A 68 -6.14 0.66 0.19
C ALA A 68 -5.87 1.71 1.29
N SER A 69 -4.71 2.39 1.26
CA SER A 69 -4.50 3.57 2.12
C SER A 69 -5.42 4.73 1.72
N SER A 70 -5.92 5.45 2.73
CA SER A 70 -6.75 6.64 2.54
C SER A 70 -5.92 7.90 2.28
N VAL A 71 -6.58 8.97 1.81
CA VAL A 71 -5.97 10.30 1.67
C VAL A 71 -5.44 10.83 3.00
N LEU A 72 -6.18 10.58 4.10
CA LEU A 72 -5.75 10.99 5.44
C LEU A 72 -4.50 10.23 5.89
N GLU A 73 -4.46 8.90 5.71
CA GLU A 73 -3.28 8.09 6.04
C GLU A 73 -2.05 8.52 5.23
N ALA A 74 -2.23 8.86 3.94
CA ALA A 74 -1.15 9.39 3.11
C ALA A 74 -0.60 10.70 3.65
N LEU A 75 -1.49 11.62 4.05
CA LEU A 75 -1.09 12.91 4.62
C LEU A 75 -0.32 12.75 5.94
N GLN A 76 -0.81 11.86 6.82
CA GLN A 76 -0.19 11.57 8.12
C GLN A 76 1.15 10.81 8.00
N LYS A 77 1.42 10.20 6.86
CA LYS A 77 2.68 9.47 6.60
C LYS A 77 3.83 10.39 6.19
N ILE A 78 3.59 11.66 5.96
CA ILE A 78 4.63 12.61 5.61
C ILE A 78 5.47 12.92 6.85
N ASP A 79 6.74 12.52 6.80
CA ASP A 79 7.66 12.72 7.91
C ASP A 79 7.84 14.21 8.23
N GLY A 80 7.75 14.56 9.52
CA GLY A 80 7.91 15.93 10.01
C GLY A 80 6.73 16.85 9.75
N LEU A 81 5.64 16.39 9.12
CA LEU A 81 4.44 17.16 8.92
C LEU A 81 3.47 17.00 10.09
N LEU A 82 3.13 18.10 10.76
CA LEU A 82 2.11 18.09 11.79
C LEU A 82 0.72 18.09 11.14
N VAL A 83 -0.09 17.06 11.39
CA VAL A 83 -1.47 16.96 10.93
C VAL A 83 -2.39 16.91 12.13
N THR A 84 -3.27 17.88 12.27
CA THR A 84 -4.28 17.95 13.32
C THR A 84 -5.63 17.52 12.76
N THR A 85 -6.30 16.61 13.43
CA THR A 85 -7.61 16.08 13.01
C THR A 85 -8.67 16.26 14.07
N LYS A 86 -9.93 16.27 13.64
CA LYS A 86 -11.09 16.24 14.52
C LYS A 86 -12.02 15.11 14.08
N ASP A 87 -12.27 14.18 15.00
CA ASP A 87 -13.14 13.04 14.75
C ASP A 87 -14.61 13.45 15.03
N TYR A 88 -15.50 13.19 14.07
CA TYR A 88 -16.93 13.41 14.14
C TYR A 88 -17.72 12.08 14.16
N GLY A 89 -17.10 10.99 14.55
CA GLY A 89 -17.70 9.67 14.66
C GLY A 89 -18.15 9.14 13.29
N GLN A 90 -19.43 8.89 13.13
CA GLN A 90 -19.98 8.36 11.87
C GLN A 90 -19.83 9.30 10.67
N LEU A 91 -19.67 10.60 10.90
CA LEU A 91 -19.47 11.59 9.84
C LEU A 91 -18.04 11.57 9.28
N GLY A 92 -17.10 10.91 10.00
CA GLY A 92 -15.70 10.76 9.59
C GLY A 92 -14.76 11.73 10.29
N VAL A 93 -13.54 11.79 9.77
CA VAL A 93 -12.44 12.56 10.34
C VAL A 93 -12.14 13.77 9.47
N LEU A 94 -12.25 14.97 10.05
CA LEU A 94 -11.87 16.24 9.40
C LEU A 94 -10.38 16.52 9.65
N VAL A 95 -9.64 16.87 8.62
CA VAL A 95 -8.31 17.50 8.75
C VAL A 95 -8.53 18.94 9.20
N ASN A 96 -8.19 19.25 10.45
CA ASN A 96 -8.39 20.55 11.05
C ASN A 96 -7.18 21.48 10.90
N GLY A 97 -5.99 20.92 10.69
CA GLY A 97 -4.77 21.69 10.49
C GLY A 97 -3.67 20.87 9.82
N ILE A 98 -2.85 21.55 9.02
CA ILE A 98 -1.63 21.02 8.41
C ILE A 98 -0.51 22.02 8.68
N GLY A 99 0.57 21.59 9.31
CA GLY A 99 1.62 22.48 9.80
C GLY A 99 1.11 23.41 10.88
N ASP A 100 1.31 24.69 10.69
CA ASP A 100 0.91 25.80 11.57
C ASP A 100 -0.40 26.48 11.15
N GLN A 101 -1.06 26.00 10.10
CA GLN A 101 -2.31 26.57 9.60
C GLN A 101 -3.51 25.70 9.98
N PHE A 102 -4.52 26.33 10.57
CA PHE A 102 -5.73 25.68 11.07
C PHE A 102 -6.98 26.22 10.40
N ASN A 103 -7.97 25.37 10.22
CA ASN A 103 -9.27 25.75 9.68
C ASN A 103 -9.88 26.94 10.45
N GLY A 104 -10.40 27.90 9.71
CA GLY A 104 -11.00 29.12 10.25
C GLY A 104 -10.03 30.31 10.36
N GLN A 105 -8.72 30.11 10.22
CA GLN A 105 -7.77 31.21 10.17
C GLN A 105 -8.00 32.04 8.93
N ASP A 106 -8.24 33.34 9.12
CA ASP A 106 -8.54 34.33 8.07
C ASP A 106 -9.68 33.89 7.12
N GLY A 107 -10.63 33.10 7.64
CA GLY A 107 -11.74 32.53 6.87
C GLY A 107 -11.35 31.46 5.87
N SER A 108 -10.15 30.88 6.01
CA SER A 108 -9.62 29.83 5.13
C SER A 108 -9.74 28.46 5.78
N TYR A 109 -9.84 27.46 4.94
CA TYR A 109 -10.02 26.05 5.34
C TYR A 109 -9.19 25.14 4.46
N TRP A 110 -8.69 24.04 5.02
CA TRP A 110 -8.05 22.97 4.28
C TRP A 110 -9.06 22.16 3.49
N GLN A 111 -8.81 22.06 2.20
CA GLN A 111 -9.62 21.31 1.24
C GLN A 111 -8.69 20.51 0.36
N TYR A 112 -9.18 19.44 -0.30
CA TYR A 112 -8.32 18.67 -1.17
C TYR A 112 -8.96 18.31 -2.50
N TRP A 113 -8.11 18.17 -3.48
CA TRP A 113 -8.39 17.71 -4.83
C TRP A 113 -7.72 16.36 -5.06
N LEU A 114 -8.42 15.45 -5.74
CA LEU A 114 -7.87 14.19 -6.19
C LEU A 114 -7.80 14.22 -7.72
N ASN A 115 -6.60 14.07 -8.27
CA ASN A 115 -6.35 14.11 -9.72
C ASN A 115 -6.93 15.37 -10.39
N GLY A 116 -6.82 16.51 -9.73
CA GLY A 116 -7.32 17.79 -10.22
C GLY A 116 -8.81 18.06 -9.99
N ALA A 117 -9.58 17.10 -9.46
CA ALA A 117 -10.99 17.28 -9.14
C ALA A 117 -11.19 17.53 -7.64
N TYR A 118 -12.00 18.53 -7.29
CA TYR A 118 -12.38 18.79 -5.90
C TYR A 118 -13.09 17.59 -5.29
N SER A 119 -12.67 17.15 -4.11
CA SER A 119 -13.26 15.99 -3.45
C SER A 119 -14.34 16.38 -2.46
N LEU A 120 -15.51 15.73 -2.60
CA LEU A 120 -16.62 15.80 -1.64
C LEU A 120 -16.58 14.63 -0.63
N ILE A 121 -15.62 13.73 -0.76
CA ILE A 121 -15.46 12.56 0.11
C ILE A 121 -14.51 12.92 1.24
N GLY A 122 -14.81 12.49 2.47
CA GLY A 122 -13.89 12.66 3.61
C GLY A 122 -12.53 12.00 3.34
N ALA A 123 -11.45 12.65 3.75
CA ALA A 123 -10.08 12.19 3.50
C ALA A 123 -9.79 10.82 4.15
N ASP A 124 -10.49 10.48 5.22
CA ASP A 124 -10.42 9.19 5.90
C ASP A 124 -11.13 8.05 5.12
N LYS A 125 -12.03 8.41 4.20
CA LYS A 125 -12.86 7.46 3.42
C LYS A 125 -12.43 7.37 1.96
N GLN A 126 -11.69 8.35 1.46
CA GLN A 126 -11.18 8.35 0.09
C GLN A 126 -9.97 7.45 -0.01
N ILE A 127 -10.12 6.29 -0.64
CA ILE A 127 -9.05 5.32 -0.88
C ILE A 127 -8.25 5.73 -2.11
N LEU A 128 -6.93 5.69 -1.98
CA LEU A 128 -5.97 6.02 -3.03
C LEU A 128 -5.65 4.82 -3.93
N LYS A 129 -5.32 5.12 -5.17
CA LYS A 129 -4.83 4.20 -6.20
C LYS A 129 -3.41 4.57 -6.61
N ALA A 130 -2.75 3.66 -7.30
CA ALA A 130 -1.43 3.92 -7.85
C ALA A 130 -1.45 5.14 -8.80
N ASN A 131 -0.47 6.01 -8.65
CA ASN A 131 -0.27 7.26 -9.39
C ASN A 131 -1.31 8.38 -9.10
N ASP A 132 -2.12 8.23 -8.05
CA ASP A 132 -2.99 9.32 -7.63
C ASP A 132 -2.17 10.53 -7.17
N VAL A 133 -2.69 11.72 -7.50
CA VAL A 133 -2.18 13.01 -7.07
C VAL A 133 -3.22 13.67 -6.18
N VAL A 134 -2.86 13.90 -4.91
CA VAL A 134 -3.70 14.62 -3.94
C VAL A 134 -3.12 15.98 -3.71
N GLU A 135 -3.90 17.03 -3.93
CA GLU A 135 -3.50 18.41 -3.67
C GLU A 135 -4.34 18.99 -2.54
N TRP A 136 -3.70 19.29 -1.41
CA TRP A 136 -4.29 20.01 -0.29
C TRP A 136 -4.06 21.50 -0.49
N LYS A 137 -5.13 22.29 -0.36
CA LYS A 137 -5.09 23.76 -0.48
C LYS A 137 -5.74 24.41 0.72
N PHE A 138 -5.11 25.47 1.21
CA PHE A 138 -5.67 26.31 2.26
C PHE A 138 -6.31 27.53 1.60
N LEU A 139 -7.64 27.52 1.47
CA LEU A 139 -8.40 28.47 0.65
C LEU A 139 -9.62 29.01 1.41
N THR A 140 -10.03 30.24 1.07
CA THR A 140 -11.33 30.79 1.43
C THR A 140 -12.43 30.18 0.56
N GLU A 141 -13.69 30.17 1.00
CA GLU A 141 -14.83 29.67 0.22
C GLU A 141 -14.94 30.31 -1.18
N GLN A 142 -14.52 31.55 -1.34
CA GLN A 142 -14.56 32.28 -2.63
C GLN A 142 -13.56 31.76 -3.66
N GLN A 143 -12.54 30.99 -3.24
CA GLN A 143 -11.47 30.46 -4.10
C GLN A 143 -11.72 29.03 -4.58
N VAL A 144 -12.81 28.41 -4.14
CA VAL A 144 -13.16 27.02 -4.48
C VAL A 144 -13.98 26.91 -5.77
N GLN A 145 -14.44 28.04 -6.34
CA GLN A 145 -15.26 28.12 -7.56
C GLN A 145 -14.43 28.04 -8.84
#